data_6ff06809c47a7b621fb9a04e2a802c4b
#
_entry.id   6ff06809c47a7b621fb9a04e2a802c4b
#
_cell.length_a   1.000
_cell.length_b   1.000
_cell.length_c   1.000
_cell.angle_alpha   90.00
_cell.angle_beta   90.00
_cell.angle_gamma   90.00
#
_symmetry.space_group_name_H-M   'P 1'
#
loop_
_entity.id
_entity.type
_entity.pdbx_description
1 polymer ?
#
loop_
_entity_poly.entity_id
_entity_poly.type
_entity_poly.pdbx_seq_one_letter_code
_entity_poly.pdbx_strand_id
1 'polypeptide(L)'
;MKLVKDTESESTIKKISDKEAEEAFKTILSWMGEDPNREGLLETPKRVVKAFKEYFKGYKEDPNQILNKTFGDVEGYDDMVVQKNISIQSHCEHHMAPIIGKAHVAYIPKDRVVGLSKLARVVEVFSKRLQTQERLTMQIANTLMESLDAKGVAVTIDSTHQCMTMRGIKKEQATTVTNYYLGQFKDDLSYQNRYLRFISIKKD
;
A
#
# COMPACT_ATOMS: atom_id res chain seq x y z
N MET A 1 -2.22 -10.73 23.14
CA MET A 1 -2.87 -9.57 22.49
C MET A 1 -3.89 -10.13 21.52
N LYS A 2 -5.19 -9.94 21.80
CA LYS A 2 -6.26 -10.54 20.97
C LYS A 2 -6.22 -9.88 19.60
N LEU A 3 -6.04 -10.68 18.55
CA LEU A 3 -6.31 -10.29 17.17
C LEU A 3 -7.75 -9.76 17.12
N VAL A 4 -7.90 -8.49 16.77
CA VAL A 4 -9.19 -7.95 16.37
C VAL A 4 -9.52 -8.66 15.07
N LYS A 5 -10.40 -9.66 15.15
CA LYS A 5 -11.07 -10.16 13.95
C LYS A 5 -11.80 -8.96 13.36
N ASP A 6 -11.46 -8.61 12.13
CA ASP A 6 -12.34 -7.78 11.31
C ASP A 6 -13.67 -8.53 11.23
N THR A 7 -14.56 -8.23 12.18
CA THR A 7 -15.96 -8.57 12.02
C THR A 7 -16.41 -7.78 10.81
N GLU A 8 -16.59 -8.46 9.68
CA GLU A 8 -17.43 -8.02 8.59
C GLU A 8 -18.80 -7.66 9.16
N SER A 9 -18.92 -6.45 9.71
CA SER A 9 -20.21 -5.80 9.68
C SER A 9 -20.42 -5.50 8.20
N GLU A 10 -21.32 -6.22 7.55
CA GLU A 10 -22.03 -5.71 6.38
C GLU A 10 -22.75 -4.44 6.83
N SER A 11 -21.98 -3.38 7.01
CA SER A 11 -22.52 -2.03 7.05
C SER A 11 -23.13 -1.85 5.67
N THR A 12 -24.44 -1.70 5.62
CA THR A 12 -25.18 -1.25 4.45
C THR A 12 -24.73 0.16 4.07
N ILE A 13 -23.48 0.26 3.55
CA ILE A 13 -22.96 1.52 3.07
C ILE A 13 -23.85 1.92 1.90
N LYS A 14 -24.66 2.96 2.11
CA LYS A 14 -25.48 3.54 1.06
C LYS A 14 -24.59 3.79 -0.16
N LYS A 15 -24.96 3.23 -1.29
CA LYS A 15 -24.24 3.43 -2.54
C LYS A 15 -24.42 4.88 -2.98
N ILE A 16 -23.37 5.68 -2.84
CA ILE A 16 -23.36 7.08 -3.27
C ILE A 16 -23.01 7.15 -4.76
N SER A 17 -23.77 7.93 -5.52
CA SER A 17 -23.51 8.17 -6.94
C SER A 17 -22.37 9.17 -7.15
N ASP A 18 -21.76 9.14 -8.32
CA ASP A 18 -20.74 10.13 -8.70
C ASP A 18 -21.25 11.56 -8.58
N LYS A 19 -22.51 11.80 -8.96
CA LYS A 19 -23.14 13.11 -8.90
C LYS A 19 -23.27 13.61 -7.45
N GLU A 20 -23.67 12.75 -6.52
CA GLU A 20 -23.71 13.10 -5.09
C GLU A 20 -22.31 13.43 -4.55
N ALA A 21 -21.28 12.69 -4.98
CA ALA A 21 -19.90 12.97 -4.62
C ALA A 21 -19.39 14.30 -5.22
N GLU A 22 -19.73 14.59 -6.48
CA GLU A 22 -19.39 15.87 -7.14
C GLU A 22 -20.04 17.07 -6.40
N GLU A 23 -21.30 16.97 -5.98
CA GLU A 23 -21.95 18.03 -5.19
C GLU A 23 -21.31 18.22 -3.81
N ALA A 24 -20.85 17.13 -3.18
CA ALA A 24 -20.09 17.23 -1.93
C ALA A 24 -18.75 17.99 -2.13
N PHE A 25 -18.06 17.78 -3.25
CA PHE A 25 -16.83 18.53 -3.57
C PHE A 25 -17.11 20.01 -3.86
N LYS A 26 -18.24 20.37 -4.49
CA LYS A 26 -18.65 21.78 -4.64
C LYS A 26 -18.85 22.44 -3.27
N THR A 27 -19.51 21.73 -2.36
CA THR A 27 -19.67 22.19 -0.98
C THR A 27 -18.33 22.43 -0.29
N ILE A 28 -17.37 21.53 -0.47
CA ILE A 28 -16.01 21.67 0.09
C ILE A 28 -15.30 22.90 -0.51
N LEU A 29 -15.38 23.11 -1.82
CA LEU A 29 -14.80 24.30 -2.49
C LEU A 29 -15.37 25.59 -1.90
N SER A 30 -16.69 25.69 -1.75
CA SER A 30 -17.34 26.86 -1.13
C SER A 30 -16.91 27.04 0.33
N TRP A 31 -16.80 25.95 1.11
CA TRP A 31 -16.34 26.00 2.49
C TRP A 31 -14.89 26.50 2.62
N MET A 32 -14.02 26.18 1.65
CA MET A 32 -12.65 26.72 1.58
C MET A 32 -12.58 28.20 1.20
N GLY A 33 -13.70 28.81 0.79
CA GLY A 33 -13.77 30.20 0.36
C GLY A 33 -13.62 30.42 -1.15
N GLU A 34 -13.71 29.34 -1.95
CA GLU A 34 -13.66 29.42 -3.42
C GLU A 34 -15.06 29.52 -4.04
N ASP A 35 -15.15 30.15 -5.23
CA ASP A 35 -16.35 30.10 -6.06
C ASP A 35 -16.31 28.87 -6.97
N PRO A 36 -17.12 27.82 -6.71
CA PRO A 36 -17.14 26.62 -7.52
C PRO A 36 -17.67 26.87 -8.96
N ASN A 37 -18.28 28.04 -9.23
CA ASN A 37 -18.83 28.38 -10.53
C ASN A 37 -17.85 29.17 -11.41
N ARG A 38 -16.72 29.61 -10.89
CA ARG A 38 -15.71 30.25 -11.74
C ARG A 38 -15.12 29.27 -12.76
N GLU A 39 -14.78 29.76 -13.95
CA GLU A 39 -14.36 28.98 -15.11
C GLU A 39 -13.34 27.89 -14.78
N GLY A 40 -12.31 28.19 -14.01
CA GLY A 40 -11.23 27.23 -13.65
C GLY A 40 -11.70 26.11 -12.72
N LEU A 41 -12.86 26.22 -12.05
CA LEU A 41 -13.36 25.22 -11.09
C LEU A 41 -14.60 24.44 -11.55
N LEU A 42 -15.24 24.83 -12.66
CA LEU A 42 -16.48 24.19 -13.14
C LEU A 42 -16.34 22.67 -13.28
N GLU A 43 -15.21 22.18 -13.79
CA GLU A 43 -14.94 20.75 -13.98
C GLU A 43 -14.22 20.09 -12.77
N THR A 44 -13.81 20.87 -11.77
CA THR A 44 -13.00 20.35 -10.65
C THR A 44 -13.70 19.27 -9.86
N PRO A 45 -14.97 19.37 -9.47
CA PRO A 45 -15.65 18.30 -8.74
C PRO A 45 -15.62 16.95 -9.47
N LYS A 46 -15.90 16.95 -10.77
CA LYS A 46 -15.87 15.77 -11.63
C LYS A 46 -14.45 15.19 -11.74
N ARG A 47 -13.44 16.06 -11.92
CA ARG A 47 -12.03 15.64 -11.98
C ARG A 47 -11.55 15.02 -10.67
N VAL A 48 -11.97 15.58 -9.53
CA VAL A 48 -11.62 15.05 -8.21
C VAL A 48 -12.26 13.68 -7.99
N VAL A 49 -13.54 13.50 -8.30
CA VAL A 49 -14.24 12.21 -8.20
C VAL A 49 -13.54 11.16 -9.08
N LYS A 50 -13.14 11.51 -10.30
CA LYS A 50 -12.39 10.62 -11.19
C LYS A 50 -11.02 10.26 -10.59
N ALA A 51 -10.26 11.23 -10.10
CA ALA A 51 -8.97 11.00 -9.49
C ALA A 51 -9.08 10.10 -8.25
N PHE A 52 -10.10 10.29 -7.41
CA PHE A 52 -10.33 9.47 -6.22
C PHE A 52 -10.64 8.02 -6.55
N LYS A 53 -11.35 7.76 -7.67
CA LYS A 53 -11.54 6.39 -8.15
C LYS A 53 -10.23 5.70 -8.51
N GLU A 54 -9.23 6.44 -9.01
CA GLU A 54 -7.90 5.92 -9.31
C GLU A 54 -7.06 5.76 -8.03
N TYR A 55 -7.09 6.76 -7.13
CA TYR A 55 -6.34 6.72 -5.87
C TYR A 55 -6.83 5.61 -4.93
N PHE A 56 -8.11 5.28 -4.97
CA PHE A 56 -8.73 4.32 -4.06
C PHE A 56 -9.27 3.07 -4.76
N LYS A 57 -8.75 2.74 -5.96
CA LYS A 57 -9.17 1.54 -6.71
C LYS A 57 -8.92 0.24 -5.95
N GLY A 58 -7.93 0.21 -5.06
CA GLY A 58 -7.56 -0.96 -4.28
C GLY A 58 -8.66 -1.50 -3.37
N TYR A 59 -9.69 -0.71 -3.03
CA TYR A 59 -10.87 -1.21 -2.33
C TYR A 59 -11.75 -2.15 -3.17
N LYS A 60 -11.58 -2.14 -4.50
CA LYS A 60 -12.31 -2.99 -5.44
C LYS A 60 -11.50 -4.17 -5.95
N GLU A 61 -10.26 -4.29 -5.52
CA GLU A 61 -9.33 -5.32 -5.97
C GLU A 61 -9.04 -6.31 -4.83
N ASP A 62 -9.03 -7.61 -5.15
CA ASP A 62 -8.67 -8.67 -4.23
C ASP A 62 -7.20 -9.07 -4.43
N PRO A 63 -6.32 -8.80 -3.44
CA PRO A 63 -4.90 -9.12 -3.55
C PRO A 63 -4.64 -10.63 -3.65
N ASN A 64 -5.52 -11.48 -3.09
CA ASN A 64 -5.35 -12.94 -3.15
C ASN A 64 -5.54 -13.46 -4.58
N GLN A 65 -6.49 -12.90 -5.35
CA GLN A 65 -6.70 -13.27 -6.75
C GLN A 65 -5.46 -12.96 -7.61
N ILE A 66 -4.70 -11.92 -7.26
CA ILE A 66 -3.47 -11.57 -7.95
C ILE A 66 -2.43 -12.68 -7.80
N LEU A 67 -2.35 -13.30 -6.61
CA LEU A 67 -1.36 -14.31 -6.27
C LEU A 67 -1.75 -15.75 -6.68
N ASN A 68 -2.98 -15.99 -7.10
CA ASN A 68 -3.48 -17.33 -7.47
C ASN A 68 -2.70 -18.02 -8.62
N LYS A 69 -1.99 -17.26 -9.47
CA LYS A 69 -1.13 -17.82 -10.52
C LYS A 69 0.31 -17.90 -10.01
N THR A 70 0.69 -19.03 -9.48
CA THR A 70 2.05 -19.38 -9.07
C THR A 70 2.64 -20.41 -10.04
N PHE A 71 3.96 -20.54 -10.02
CA PHE A 71 4.69 -21.56 -10.77
C PHE A 71 5.20 -22.58 -9.75
N GLY A 72 4.89 -23.86 -10.00
CA GLY A 72 5.23 -24.97 -9.09
C GLY A 72 6.67 -25.46 -9.22
N ASP A 73 7.39 -25.01 -10.25
CA ASP A 73 8.76 -25.46 -10.48
C ASP A 73 9.76 -24.40 -9.98
N VAL A 74 10.34 -24.64 -8.83
CA VAL A 74 11.41 -23.83 -8.25
C VAL A 74 12.80 -24.38 -8.55
N GLU A 75 12.90 -25.53 -9.25
CA GLU A 75 14.16 -26.19 -9.62
C GLU A 75 15.18 -26.25 -8.44
N GLY A 76 14.68 -26.41 -7.21
CA GLY A 76 15.50 -26.44 -6.00
C GLY A 76 15.95 -25.10 -5.47
N TYR A 77 15.43 -23.97 -5.98
CA TYR A 77 15.73 -22.64 -5.40
C TYR A 77 15.09 -22.50 -4.00
N ASP A 78 15.92 -22.37 -2.98
CA ASP A 78 15.54 -22.37 -1.56
C ASP A 78 15.92 -21.09 -0.80
N ASP A 79 16.48 -20.09 -1.50
CA ASP A 79 16.87 -18.80 -0.91
C ASP A 79 15.81 -17.71 -1.12
N MET A 80 15.99 -16.55 -0.51
CA MET A 80 15.06 -15.43 -0.60
C MET A 80 15.02 -14.81 -1.99
N VAL A 81 13.83 -14.53 -2.46
CA VAL A 81 13.58 -13.66 -3.63
C VAL A 81 13.33 -12.26 -3.11
N VAL A 82 14.09 -11.26 -3.57
CA VAL A 82 13.96 -9.86 -3.13
C VAL A 82 13.58 -8.97 -4.30
N GLN A 83 12.47 -8.27 -4.19
CA GLN A 83 12.08 -7.19 -5.10
C GLN A 83 12.16 -5.86 -4.36
N LYS A 84 13.00 -4.96 -4.83
CA LYS A 84 13.23 -3.66 -4.19
C LYS A 84 12.79 -2.49 -5.04
N ASN A 85 12.63 -1.32 -4.40
CA ASN A 85 12.25 -0.07 -5.05
C ASN A 85 10.88 -0.10 -5.75
N ILE A 86 9.93 -0.85 -5.22
CA ILE A 86 8.54 -0.81 -5.70
C ILE A 86 7.95 0.53 -5.28
N SER A 87 7.52 1.34 -6.22
CA SER A 87 6.94 2.65 -5.94
C SER A 87 5.66 2.55 -5.13
N ILE A 88 5.55 3.38 -4.08
CA ILE A 88 4.33 3.55 -3.29
C ILE A 88 3.76 4.93 -3.52
N GLN A 89 2.47 4.97 -3.83
CA GLN A 89 1.63 6.15 -3.87
C GLN A 89 0.34 5.81 -3.13
N SER A 90 0.27 6.20 -1.86
CA SER A 90 -0.84 5.93 -0.96
C SER A 90 -1.38 7.22 -0.35
N HIS A 91 -2.38 7.13 0.51
CA HIS A 91 -2.98 8.26 1.20
C HIS A 91 -3.16 7.95 2.68
N CYS A 92 -2.71 8.89 3.51
CA CYS A 92 -2.87 8.81 4.96
C CYS A 92 -4.37 8.84 5.33
N GLU A 93 -4.82 7.87 6.11
CA GLU A 93 -6.24 7.79 6.51
C GLU A 93 -6.69 8.96 7.40
N HIS A 94 -5.76 9.62 8.12
CA HIS A 94 -6.10 10.72 9.02
C HIS A 94 -6.38 12.05 8.30
N HIS A 95 -5.73 12.29 7.15
CA HIS A 95 -5.79 13.59 6.48
C HIS A 95 -6.04 13.48 4.96
N MET A 96 -6.15 12.27 4.42
CA MET A 96 -6.21 11.98 2.98
C MET A 96 -5.02 12.59 2.19
N ALA A 97 -3.96 12.97 2.88
CA ALA A 97 -2.75 13.50 2.27
C ALA A 97 -1.89 12.37 1.69
N PRO A 98 -1.15 12.60 0.58
CA PRO A 98 -0.33 11.57 -0.03
C PRO A 98 0.76 11.02 0.89
N ILE A 99 1.01 9.72 0.76
CA ILE A 99 2.18 9.00 1.26
C ILE A 99 2.95 8.53 0.03
N ILE A 100 4.19 9.01 -0.14
CA ILE A 100 4.99 8.73 -1.32
C ILE A 100 6.30 8.08 -0.88
N GLY A 101 6.65 6.95 -1.47
CA GLY A 101 7.85 6.23 -1.07
C GLY A 101 8.12 4.97 -1.88
N LYS A 102 8.79 4.04 -1.26
CA LYS A 102 9.21 2.77 -1.84
C LYS A 102 8.94 1.63 -0.89
N ALA A 103 8.50 0.50 -1.43
CA ALA A 103 8.47 -0.77 -0.73
C ALA A 103 9.59 -1.68 -1.22
N HIS A 104 10.09 -2.48 -0.30
CA HIS A 104 10.98 -3.60 -0.55
C HIS A 104 10.29 -4.84 0.00
N VAL A 105 10.20 -5.87 -0.82
CA VAL A 105 9.49 -7.10 -0.49
C VAL A 105 10.41 -8.28 -0.73
N ALA A 106 10.48 -9.17 0.24
CA ALA A 106 11.16 -10.45 0.08
C ALA A 106 10.28 -11.60 0.55
N TYR A 107 10.45 -12.76 -0.06
CA TYR A 107 9.88 -14.01 0.43
C TYR A 107 10.85 -15.17 0.21
N ILE A 108 10.74 -16.18 1.03
CA ILE A 108 11.48 -17.45 0.91
C ILE A 108 10.47 -18.48 0.41
N PRO A 109 10.60 -19.00 -0.81
CA PRO A 109 9.65 -19.97 -1.36
C PRO A 109 9.71 -21.28 -0.58
N LYS A 110 8.56 -21.96 -0.51
CA LYS A 110 8.48 -23.36 -0.06
C LYS A 110 8.49 -24.26 -1.30
N ASP A 111 7.37 -24.32 -2.00
CA ASP A 111 7.19 -25.19 -3.16
C ASP A 111 6.79 -24.40 -4.44
N ARG A 112 6.61 -23.08 -4.31
CA ARG A 112 6.08 -22.24 -5.38
C ARG A 112 6.78 -20.90 -5.44
N VAL A 113 6.95 -20.40 -6.65
CA VAL A 113 7.38 -19.02 -6.91
C VAL A 113 6.26 -18.25 -7.58
N VAL A 114 6.27 -16.95 -7.38
CA VAL A 114 5.30 -16.03 -7.99
C VAL A 114 5.99 -15.12 -8.98
N GLY A 115 5.27 -14.76 -10.05
CA GLY A 115 5.80 -13.78 -11.01
C GLY A 115 6.09 -12.44 -10.33
N LEU A 116 7.27 -11.85 -10.57
CA LEU A 116 7.74 -10.64 -9.92
C LEU A 116 6.75 -9.47 -10.02
N SER A 117 6.06 -9.32 -11.17
CA SER A 117 5.04 -8.30 -11.35
C SER A 117 3.87 -8.41 -10.37
N LYS A 118 3.61 -9.59 -9.81
CA LYS A 118 2.52 -9.81 -8.87
C LYS A 118 2.83 -9.27 -7.48
N LEU A 119 4.08 -9.32 -7.05
CA LEU A 119 4.54 -8.69 -5.81
C LEU A 119 4.26 -7.18 -5.87
N ALA A 120 4.65 -6.53 -6.98
CA ALA A 120 4.39 -5.10 -7.18
C ALA A 120 2.88 -4.78 -7.21
N ARG A 121 2.06 -5.64 -7.82
CA ARG A 121 0.61 -5.45 -7.85
C ARG A 121 -0.04 -5.59 -6.47
N VAL A 122 0.40 -6.51 -5.63
CA VAL A 122 -0.10 -6.62 -4.24
C VAL A 122 0.23 -5.34 -3.46
N VAL A 123 1.46 -4.84 -3.59
CA VAL A 123 1.84 -3.54 -3.01
C VAL A 123 0.92 -2.43 -3.52
N GLU A 124 0.63 -2.38 -4.83
CA GLU A 124 -0.25 -1.38 -5.41
C GLU A 124 -1.68 -1.46 -4.86
N VAL A 125 -2.28 -2.65 -4.77
CA VAL A 125 -3.65 -2.83 -4.26
C VAL A 125 -3.80 -2.26 -2.86
N PHE A 126 -2.86 -2.57 -1.96
CA PHE A 126 -2.91 -2.03 -0.60
C PHE A 126 -2.57 -0.55 -0.54
N SER A 127 -1.65 -0.07 -1.39
CA SER A 127 -1.31 1.36 -1.46
C SER A 127 -2.47 2.21 -1.96
N LYS A 128 -3.32 1.69 -2.84
CA LYS A 128 -4.51 2.40 -3.36
C LYS A 128 -5.73 2.32 -2.43
N ARG A 129 -5.48 2.51 -1.12
CA ARG A 129 -6.46 2.59 -0.04
C ARG A 129 -6.07 3.71 0.93
N LEU A 130 -6.96 4.09 1.83
CA LEU A 130 -6.59 4.92 2.99
C LEU A 130 -5.81 4.05 3.99
N GLN A 131 -4.62 4.50 4.39
CA GLN A 131 -3.67 3.68 5.14
C GLN A 131 -3.00 4.43 6.30
N THR A 132 -2.62 3.66 7.34
CA THR A 132 -1.41 3.95 8.11
C THR A 132 -0.27 3.14 7.50
N GLN A 133 0.96 3.62 7.61
CA GLN A 133 2.11 2.93 7.00
C GLN A 133 2.34 1.56 7.65
N GLU A 134 2.13 1.44 8.95
CA GLU A 134 2.25 0.21 9.72
C GLU A 134 1.26 -0.86 9.21
N ARG A 135 -0.01 -0.48 9.04
CA ARG A 135 -1.04 -1.37 8.51
C ARG A 135 -0.75 -1.77 7.07
N LEU A 136 -0.33 -0.84 6.23
CA LEU A 136 0.07 -1.12 4.85
C LEU A 136 1.18 -2.18 4.80
N THR A 137 2.24 -2.01 5.59
CA THR A 137 3.37 -2.93 5.67
C THR A 137 2.93 -4.33 6.11
N MET A 138 2.11 -4.40 7.17
CA MET A 138 1.58 -5.64 7.72
C MET A 138 0.66 -6.37 6.73
N GLN A 139 -0.26 -5.65 6.08
CA GLN A 139 -1.21 -6.25 5.13
C GLN A 139 -0.50 -6.89 3.94
N ILE A 140 0.51 -6.21 3.38
CA ILE A 140 1.32 -6.77 2.29
C ILE A 140 1.99 -8.06 2.74
N ALA A 141 2.67 -8.04 3.90
CA ALA A 141 3.41 -9.20 4.39
C ALA A 141 2.50 -10.41 4.70
N ASN A 142 1.38 -10.19 5.39
CA ASN A 142 0.45 -11.27 5.72
C ASN A 142 -0.15 -11.90 4.46
N THR A 143 -0.60 -11.08 3.50
CA THR A 143 -1.14 -11.58 2.23
C THR A 143 -0.14 -12.43 1.47
N LEU A 144 1.13 -12.00 1.40
CA LEU A 144 2.17 -12.79 0.74
C LEU A 144 2.47 -14.10 1.49
N MET A 145 2.53 -14.04 2.81
CA MET A 145 2.78 -15.22 3.64
C MET A 145 1.70 -16.29 3.45
N GLU A 146 0.44 -15.87 3.53
CA GLU A 146 -0.71 -16.77 3.42
C GLU A 146 -0.92 -17.30 1.99
N SER A 147 -0.91 -16.40 1.00
CA SER A 147 -1.22 -16.79 -0.39
C SER A 147 -0.11 -17.61 -1.07
N LEU A 148 1.16 -17.44 -0.66
CA LEU A 148 2.28 -18.17 -1.22
C LEU A 148 2.70 -19.40 -0.38
N ASP A 149 2.10 -19.59 0.79
CA ASP A 149 2.57 -20.58 1.77
C ASP A 149 4.09 -20.52 1.94
N ALA A 150 4.61 -19.28 2.07
CA ALA A 150 6.03 -19.02 2.07
C ALA A 150 6.68 -19.44 3.40
N LYS A 151 7.97 -19.84 3.39
CA LYS A 151 8.74 -20.10 4.61
C LYS A 151 9.01 -18.84 5.42
N GLY A 152 8.97 -17.67 4.78
CA GLY A 152 9.14 -16.37 5.42
C GLY A 152 8.87 -15.23 4.44
N VAL A 153 8.49 -14.09 5.01
CA VAL A 153 8.25 -12.84 4.27
C VAL A 153 8.86 -11.67 5.02
N ALA A 154 9.45 -10.74 4.29
CA ALA A 154 9.92 -9.46 4.80
C ALA A 154 9.38 -8.33 3.94
N VAL A 155 8.86 -7.29 4.58
CA VAL A 155 8.40 -6.06 3.91
C VAL A 155 8.99 -4.86 4.63
N THR A 156 9.62 -3.97 3.88
CA THR A 156 10.09 -2.65 4.34
C THR A 156 9.46 -1.58 3.48
N ILE A 157 8.93 -0.55 4.13
CA ILE A 157 8.43 0.65 3.46
C ILE A 157 9.20 1.85 4.00
N ASP A 158 9.78 2.64 3.08
CA ASP A 158 10.38 3.95 3.35
C ASP A 158 9.61 5.02 2.58
N SER A 159 9.00 5.96 3.29
CA SER A 159 8.13 6.95 2.67
C SER A 159 8.11 8.30 3.38
N THR A 160 7.71 9.33 2.63
CA THR A 160 7.38 10.66 3.13
C THR A 160 5.87 10.81 3.26
N HIS A 161 5.42 11.47 4.32
CA HIS A 161 4.02 11.76 4.59
C HIS A 161 3.72 13.23 4.37
N GLN A 162 2.93 13.56 3.36
CA GLN A 162 2.61 14.95 3.02
C GLN A 162 1.81 15.65 4.13
N CYS A 163 1.11 14.92 4.99
CA CYS A 163 0.47 15.46 6.18
C CYS A 163 1.47 16.00 7.23
N MET A 164 2.75 15.60 7.16
CA MET A 164 3.83 16.10 8.01
C MET A 164 4.69 17.15 7.31
N THR A 165 4.80 17.12 6.00
CA THR A 165 5.67 18.02 5.23
C THR A 165 4.96 19.32 4.85
N MET A 166 3.74 19.25 4.32
CA MET A 166 3.01 20.41 3.78
C MET A 166 2.18 21.16 4.84
N ARG A 167 1.94 20.56 5.99
CA ARG A 167 1.14 21.10 7.09
C ARG A 167 1.64 20.58 8.43
N GLY A 168 1.02 21.02 9.54
CA GLY A 168 1.34 20.56 10.89
C GLY A 168 2.76 20.95 11.27
N ILE A 169 3.60 19.98 11.54
CA ILE A 169 4.97 20.18 12.03
C ILE A 169 5.98 20.59 10.93
N LYS A 170 5.60 20.54 9.66
CA LYS A 170 6.39 21.00 8.49
C LYS A 170 7.82 20.43 8.45
N LYS A 171 7.96 19.11 8.61
CA LYS A 171 9.25 18.40 8.54
C LYS A 171 9.45 17.79 7.14
N GLU A 172 9.98 18.61 6.21
CA GLU A 172 10.09 18.27 4.79
C GLU A 172 11.01 17.08 4.51
N GLN A 173 12.09 16.92 5.26
CA GLN A 173 13.08 15.86 5.07
C GLN A 173 12.81 14.60 5.90
N ALA A 174 11.76 14.60 6.73
CA ALA A 174 11.45 13.44 7.55
C ALA A 174 10.88 12.31 6.70
N THR A 175 11.50 11.13 6.79
CA THR A 175 10.99 9.89 6.24
C THR A 175 10.57 8.96 7.38
N THR A 176 9.68 8.04 7.09
CA THR A 176 9.25 6.98 8.01
C THR A 176 9.59 5.64 7.41
N VAL A 177 10.27 4.80 8.19
CA VAL A 177 10.59 3.43 7.80
C VAL A 177 9.82 2.47 8.68
N THR A 178 9.09 1.54 8.05
CA THR A 178 8.42 0.44 8.72
C THR A 178 8.89 -0.90 8.18
N ASN A 179 9.09 -1.85 9.08
CA ASN A 179 9.48 -3.22 8.74
C ASN A 179 8.49 -4.21 9.32
N TYR A 180 8.20 -5.28 8.58
CA TYR A 180 7.42 -6.39 9.08
C TYR A 180 7.99 -7.72 8.59
N TYR A 181 8.26 -8.62 9.53
CA TYR A 181 8.93 -9.90 9.29
C TYR A 181 8.06 -11.06 9.75
N LEU A 182 7.97 -12.11 8.94
CA LEU A 182 7.20 -13.33 9.21
C LEU A 182 8.06 -14.57 8.91
N GLY A 183 7.77 -15.67 9.61
CA GLY A 183 8.48 -16.94 9.46
C GLY A 183 9.99 -16.79 9.64
N GLN A 184 10.80 -17.37 8.76
CA GLN A 184 12.26 -17.38 8.88
C GLN A 184 12.87 -15.98 9.00
N PHE A 185 12.29 -14.96 8.40
CA PHE A 185 12.78 -13.58 8.61
C PHE A 185 12.55 -13.06 10.03
N LYS A 186 11.54 -13.57 10.73
CA LYS A 186 11.29 -13.20 12.13
C LYS A 186 12.14 -14.03 13.09
N ASP A 187 12.35 -15.29 12.78
CA ASP A 187 12.95 -16.27 13.70
C ASP A 187 14.47 -16.32 13.59
N ASP A 188 15.05 -15.89 12.46
CA ASP A 188 16.49 -15.92 12.20
C ASP A 188 17.03 -14.55 11.74
N LEU A 189 17.83 -13.91 12.60
CA LEU A 189 18.44 -12.61 12.34
C LEU A 189 19.39 -12.62 11.13
N SER A 190 19.92 -13.77 10.73
CA SER A 190 20.80 -13.87 9.56
C SER A 190 20.03 -13.54 8.28
N TYR A 191 18.78 -14.02 8.14
CA TYR A 191 17.91 -13.67 7.03
C TYR A 191 17.53 -12.18 7.03
N GLN A 192 17.21 -11.60 8.20
CA GLN A 192 16.96 -10.17 8.31
C GLN A 192 18.16 -9.34 7.84
N ASN A 193 19.36 -9.67 8.35
CA ASN A 193 20.58 -8.96 8.01
C ASN A 193 20.91 -9.04 6.52
N ARG A 194 20.75 -10.22 5.91
CA ARG A 194 20.94 -10.40 4.46
C ARG A 194 19.94 -9.57 3.66
N TYR A 195 18.66 -9.61 4.04
CA TYR A 195 17.61 -8.80 3.41
C TYR A 195 17.91 -7.30 3.49
N LEU A 196 18.25 -6.79 4.67
CA LEU A 196 18.60 -5.38 4.87
C LEU A 196 19.82 -4.97 4.03
N ARG A 197 20.82 -5.84 3.89
CA ARG A 197 21.97 -5.60 2.99
C ARG A 197 21.52 -5.50 1.53
N PHE A 198 20.65 -6.40 1.04
CA PHE A 198 20.17 -6.34 -0.33
C PHE A 198 19.39 -5.05 -0.65
N ILE A 199 18.53 -4.60 0.26
CA ILE A 199 17.74 -3.37 0.02
C ILE A 199 18.58 -2.09 0.15
N SER A 200 19.70 -2.12 0.90
CA SER A 200 20.61 -1.00 1.08
C SER A 200 21.56 -0.78 -0.11
N ILE A 201 21.76 -1.78 -0.98
CA ILE A 201 22.61 -1.65 -2.15
C ILE A 201 21.99 -0.65 -3.13
N LYS A 202 22.64 0.51 -3.30
CA LYS A 202 22.26 1.48 -4.35
C LYS A 202 22.55 0.85 -5.73
N LYS A 203 21.67 1.10 -6.71
CA LYS A 203 22.04 0.91 -8.11
C LYS A 203 22.92 2.10 -8.48
N ASP A 204 24.14 1.83 -8.92
CA ASP A 204 24.99 2.78 -9.62
C ASP A 204 24.34 3.17 -10.95
#